data_b91ef5ab62d1c2c4042ac2c51a478935
#
_entry.id   b91ef5ab62d1c2c4042ac2c51a478935
#
_cell.length_a   1.000
_cell.length_b   1.000
_cell.length_c   1.000
_cell.angle_alpha   90.00
_cell.angle_beta   90.00
_cell.angle_gamma   90.00
#
_symmetry.space_group_name_H-M   'P 1'
#
loop_
_entity.id
_entity.type
_entity.pdbx_description
1 polymer ?
#
loop_
_entity_poly.entity_id
_entity_poly.type
_entity_poly.pdbx_seq_one_letter_code
_entity_poly.pdbx_strand_id
1 'polypeptide(L)'
;MNGVIKKIISRLRDIRSEEEKILEFISSLRLSSTQALLDIGCGYGNKLKPIQALGINAVGVDANAVLIQRNREAGLSCMTSEEFKQTDDTYDVLLMSHIIEHFMPERLLEFMDSYLDRLKLGGHLIIATPLNSPYFYDDFDHIKPYHPVGIDMVFGGSELQVQYYARNCIQLQDLWFRREPLKLTFFAGLYVKKHSRLPKLINLLLALLFRLSFGVIGKTNGWIGLYKKVAK
;
A
#
# COMPACT_ATOMS: atom_id res chain seq x y z
N MET A 1 -18.94 -22.89 -17.64
CA MET A 1 -17.77 -22.01 -17.77
C MET A 1 -16.97 -22.24 -16.50
N ASN A 2 -15.77 -22.85 -16.62
CA ASN A 2 -14.96 -23.30 -15.49
C ASN A 2 -14.64 -22.17 -14.50
N GLY A 3 -14.68 -22.47 -13.19
CA GLY A 3 -14.41 -21.48 -12.13
C GLY A 3 -13.07 -20.72 -12.29
N VAL A 4 -12.08 -21.39 -12.90
CA VAL A 4 -10.78 -20.78 -13.24
C VAL A 4 -10.93 -19.67 -14.28
N ILE A 5 -11.74 -19.87 -15.32
CA ILE A 5 -11.99 -18.87 -16.37
C ILE A 5 -12.73 -17.65 -15.79
N LYS A 6 -13.72 -17.87 -14.90
CA LYS A 6 -14.39 -16.77 -14.19
C LYS A 6 -13.41 -15.96 -13.33
N LYS A 7 -12.50 -16.63 -12.63
CA LYS A 7 -11.49 -15.98 -11.80
C LYS A 7 -10.47 -15.19 -12.63
N ILE A 8 -10.07 -15.68 -13.81
CA ILE A 8 -9.20 -14.96 -14.74
C ILE A 8 -9.91 -13.73 -15.31
N ILE A 9 -11.18 -13.88 -15.75
CA ILE A 9 -11.96 -12.76 -16.31
C ILE A 9 -12.23 -11.70 -15.25
N SER A 10 -12.52 -12.07 -13.99
CA SER A 10 -12.67 -11.09 -12.90
C SER A 10 -11.38 -10.33 -12.61
N ARG A 11 -10.23 -11.01 -12.60
CA ARG A 11 -8.91 -10.36 -12.44
C ARG A 11 -8.55 -9.44 -13.60
N LEU A 12 -8.95 -9.77 -14.83
CA LEU A 12 -8.75 -8.90 -16.00
C LEU A 12 -9.69 -7.68 -15.99
N ARG A 13 -10.86 -7.80 -15.36
CA ARG A 13 -11.86 -6.73 -15.24
C ARG A 13 -11.66 -5.85 -14.00
N ASP A 14 -10.71 -6.19 -13.14
CA ASP A 14 -10.50 -5.51 -11.87
C ASP A 14 -9.83 -4.14 -12.10
N ILE A 15 -10.68 -3.12 -12.28
CA ILE A 15 -10.30 -1.71 -12.37
C ILE A 15 -10.51 -1.03 -11.01
N ARG A 16 -10.41 -1.78 -9.93
CA ARG A 16 -10.63 -1.26 -8.58
C ARG A 16 -9.58 -0.23 -8.21
N SER A 17 -9.98 0.69 -7.35
CA SER A 17 -9.02 1.60 -6.73
C SER A 17 -8.13 0.84 -5.73
N GLU A 18 -7.01 1.44 -5.40
CA GLU A 18 -6.10 0.91 -4.37
C GLU A 18 -6.81 0.78 -3.02
N GLU A 19 -7.60 1.78 -2.66
CA GLU A 19 -8.37 1.81 -1.41
C GLU A 19 -9.39 0.67 -1.34
N GLU A 20 -10.14 0.42 -2.43
CA GLU A 20 -11.08 -0.70 -2.51
C GLU A 20 -10.37 -2.04 -2.34
N LYS A 21 -9.18 -2.20 -2.92
CA LYS A 21 -8.41 -3.44 -2.80
C LYS A 21 -7.84 -3.65 -1.40
N ILE A 22 -7.36 -2.59 -0.75
CA ILE A 22 -6.92 -2.64 0.66
C ILE A 22 -8.09 -3.08 1.55
N LEU A 23 -9.26 -2.45 1.39
CA LEU A 23 -10.46 -2.81 2.17
C LEU A 23 -10.94 -4.25 1.88
N GLU A 24 -10.81 -4.72 0.63
CA GLU A 24 -11.09 -6.12 0.30
C GLU A 24 -10.16 -7.08 1.04
N PHE A 25 -8.84 -6.81 1.05
CA PHE A 25 -7.90 -7.64 1.81
C PHE A 25 -8.23 -7.64 3.30
N ILE A 26 -8.44 -6.47 3.90
CA ILE A 26 -8.83 -6.36 5.30
C ILE A 26 -10.13 -7.14 5.59
N SER A 27 -11.15 -6.98 4.75
CA SER A 27 -12.44 -7.66 4.92
C SER A 27 -12.30 -9.18 4.78
N SER A 28 -11.39 -9.67 3.92
CA SER A 28 -11.14 -11.10 3.72
C SER A 28 -10.54 -11.78 4.95
N LEU A 29 -9.86 -11.01 5.81
CA LEU A 29 -9.28 -11.50 7.07
C LEU A 29 -10.34 -11.79 8.14
N ARG A 30 -11.57 -11.27 8.00
CA ARG A 30 -12.70 -11.49 8.92
C ARG A 30 -12.33 -11.23 10.37
N LEU A 31 -11.72 -10.07 10.63
CA LEU A 31 -11.25 -9.70 11.96
C LEU A 31 -12.40 -9.68 12.96
N SER A 32 -12.18 -10.27 14.13
CA SER A 32 -13.08 -10.16 15.28
C SER A 32 -12.95 -8.78 15.94
N SER A 33 -13.91 -8.41 16.78
CA SER A 33 -13.89 -7.15 17.55
C SER A 33 -12.71 -7.02 18.52
N THR A 34 -12.07 -8.13 18.88
CA THR A 34 -10.92 -8.17 19.79
C THR A 34 -9.59 -8.05 19.05
N GLN A 35 -9.59 -8.15 17.72
CA GLN A 35 -8.40 -8.04 16.89
C GLN A 35 -8.16 -6.57 16.48
N ALA A 36 -6.89 -6.19 16.46
CA ALA A 36 -6.49 -4.80 16.22
C ALA A 36 -5.68 -4.66 14.94
N LEU A 37 -5.93 -3.56 14.22
CA LEU A 37 -5.20 -3.13 13.04
C LEU A 37 -4.43 -1.84 13.34
N LEU A 38 -3.15 -1.78 12.91
CA LEU A 38 -2.35 -0.56 12.92
C LEU A 38 -2.15 -0.05 11.49
N ASP A 39 -2.57 1.20 11.23
CA ASP A 39 -2.31 1.92 9.98
C ASP A 39 -1.06 2.79 10.15
N ILE A 40 0.06 2.34 9.59
CA ILE A 40 1.39 2.95 9.74
C ILE A 40 1.57 4.02 8.68
N GLY A 41 1.84 5.26 9.10
CA GLY A 41 1.84 6.44 8.24
C GLY A 41 0.42 6.82 7.81
N CYS A 42 -0.50 6.89 8.74
CA CYS A 42 -1.92 7.12 8.45
C CYS A 42 -2.23 8.49 7.82
N GLY A 43 -1.28 9.43 7.85
CA GLY A 43 -1.38 10.75 7.24
C GLY A 43 -2.68 11.47 7.61
N TYR A 44 -3.46 11.83 6.60
CA TYR A 44 -4.78 12.47 6.77
C TYR A 44 -5.91 11.54 7.24
N GLY A 45 -5.61 10.27 7.54
CA GLY A 45 -6.61 9.29 7.98
C GLY A 45 -7.53 8.79 6.86
N ASN A 46 -7.17 8.98 5.60
CA ASN A 46 -8.02 8.63 4.45
C ASN A 46 -8.33 7.13 4.38
N LYS A 47 -7.41 6.26 4.80
CA LYS A 47 -7.59 4.81 4.89
C LYS A 47 -8.15 4.40 6.26
N LEU A 48 -7.66 5.03 7.33
CA LEU A 48 -8.10 4.75 8.69
C LEU A 48 -9.60 4.95 8.89
N LYS A 49 -10.14 6.07 8.37
CA LYS A 49 -11.56 6.40 8.50
C LYS A 49 -12.51 5.32 7.94
N PRO A 50 -12.39 4.85 6.68
CA PRO A 50 -13.25 3.78 6.18
C PRO A 50 -13.02 2.45 6.90
N ILE A 51 -11.80 2.14 7.37
CA ILE A 51 -11.52 0.92 8.14
C ILE A 51 -12.27 0.96 9.48
N GLN A 52 -12.20 2.06 10.22
CA GLN A 52 -12.94 2.23 11.47
C GLN A 52 -14.46 2.23 11.25
N ALA A 53 -14.95 2.78 10.13
CA ALA A 53 -16.38 2.76 9.77
C ALA A 53 -16.92 1.34 9.52
N LEU A 54 -16.06 0.37 9.22
CA LEU A 54 -16.41 -1.07 9.14
C LEU A 54 -16.51 -1.73 10.53
N GLY A 55 -16.33 -0.98 11.63
CA GLY A 55 -16.33 -1.52 12.99
C GLY A 55 -15.05 -2.24 13.38
N ILE A 56 -13.99 -2.09 12.59
CA ILE A 56 -12.67 -2.69 12.89
C ILE A 56 -11.97 -1.83 13.94
N ASN A 57 -11.42 -2.48 14.96
CA ASN A 57 -10.55 -1.83 15.95
C ASN A 57 -9.22 -1.45 15.28
N ALA A 58 -9.16 -0.25 14.73
CA ALA A 58 -8.01 0.26 14.00
C ALA A 58 -7.45 1.53 14.64
N VAL A 59 -6.13 1.61 14.72
CA VAL A 59 -5.39 2.77 15.23
C VAL A 59 -4.43 3.23 14.14
N GLY A 60 -4.34 4.55 13.93
CA GLY A 60 -3.36 5.16 13.03
C GLY A 60 -2.11 5.60 13.77
N VAL A 61 -0.94 5.49 13.14
CA VAL A 61 0.30 6.08 13.63
C VAL A 61 0.94 6.93 12.54
N ASP A 62 1.42 8.12 12.89
CA ASP A 62 2.13 9.01 11.98
C ASP A 62 3.19 9.83 12.73
N ALA A 63 4.27 10.19 12.04
CA ALA A 63 5.31 11.05 12.59
C ALA A 63 4.88 12.53 12.68
N ASN A 64 3.89 12.93 11.89
CA ASN A 64 3.40 14.30 11.83
C ASN A 64 2.35 14.57 12.92
N ALA A 65 2.78 15.15 14.04
CA ALA A 65 1.90 15.46 15.17
C ALA A 65 0.72 16.38 14.79
N VAL A 66 0.87 17.26 13.80
CA VAL A 66 -0.21 18.17 13.35
C VAL A 66 -1.32 17.36 12.67
N LEU A 67 -0.96 16.38 11.84
CA LEU A 67 -1.93 15.48 11.21
C LEU A 67 -2.63 14.61 12.27
N ILE A 68 -1.90 14.08 13.24
CA ILE A 68 -2.46 13.30 14.34
C ILE A 68 -3.46 14.13 15.15
N GLN A 69 -3.12 15.36 15.52
CA GLN A 69 -4.05 16.24 16.25
C GLN A 69 -5.34 16.47 15.45
N ARG A 70 -5.24 16.80 14.15
CA ARG A 70 -6.38 16.97 13.26
C ARG A 70 -7.25 15.71 13.15
N ASN A 71 -6.62 14.54 13.05
CA ASN A 71 -7.34 13.27 12.96
C ASN A 71 -8.09 12.96 14.27
N ARG A 72 -7.49 13.24 15.43
CA ARG A 72 -8.14 13.12 16.75
C ARG A 72 -9.35 14.05 16.86
N GLU A 73 -9.24 15.30 16.41
CA GLU A 73 -10.35 16.25 16.35
C GLU A 73 -11.48 15.79 15.41
N ALA A 74 -11.16 15.01 14.38
CA ALA A 74 -12.11 14.35 13.49
C ALA A 74 -12.68 13.04 14.06
N GLY A 75 -12.32 12.66 15.30
CA GLY A 75 -12.80 11.46 15.99
C GLY A 75 -12.09 10.17 15.59
N LEU A 76 -10.92 10.24 14.94
CA LEU A 76 -10.14 9.06 14.58
C LEU A 76 -9.21 8.64 15.73
N SER A 77 -9.12 7.33 15.97
CA SER A 77 -8.15 6.75 16.91
C SER A 77 -6.77 6.74 16.26
N CYS A 78 -5.87 7.59 16.75
CA CYS A 78 -4.51 7.67 16.22
C CYS A 78 -3.53 8.22 17.25
N MET A 79 -2.22 7.99 17.03
CA MET A 79 -1.14 8.43 17.88
C MET A 79 0.08 8.84 17.08
N THR A 80 0.97 9.62 17.68
CA THR A 80 2.27 9.94 17.07
C THR A 80 3.21 8.75 17.13
N SER A 81 4.26 8.76 16.29
CA SER A 81 5.31 7.74 16.34
C SER A 81 6.04 7.70 17.69
N GLU A 82 6.15 8.84 18.37
CA GLU A 82 6.73 8.95 19.70
C GLU A 82 5.84 8.31 20.76
N GLU A 83 4.52 8.56 20.72
CA GLU A 83 3.55 7.91 21.60
C GLU A 83 3.52 6.40 21.35
N PHE A 84 3.53 5.95 20.10
CA PHE A 84 3.59 4.53 19.74
C PHE A 84 4.79 3.82 20.37
N LYS A 85 5.96 4.44 20.38
CA LYS A 85 7.17 3.89 21.01
C LYS A 85 7.03 3.68 22.51
N GLN A 86 6.09 4.39 23.16
CA GLN A 86 5.83 4.27 24.61
C GLN A 86 4.85 3.13 24.94
N THR A 87 4.22 2.52 23.92
CA THR A 87 3.30 1.38 24.09
C THR A 87 4.04 0.06 23.87
N ASP A 88 3.48 -1.01 24.43
CA ASP A 88 3.86 -2.39 24.13
C ASP A 88 2.75 -3.16 23.39
N ASP A 89 1.82 -2.41 22.79
CA ASP A 89 0.69 -2.97 22.07
C ASP A 89 1.14 -3.86 20.92
N THR A 90 0.37 -4.93 20.70
CA THR A 90 0.55 -5.85 19.58
C THR A 90 -0.69 -5.90 18.72
N TYR A 91 -0.50 -6.14 17.43
CA TYR A 91 -1.55 -6.03 16.42
C TYR A 91 -1.71 -7.34 15.67
N ASP A 92 -2.93 -7.58 15.17
CA ASP A 92 -3.25 -8.71 14.32
C ASP A 92 -3.02 -8.38 12.84
N VAL A 93 -3.12 -7.08 12.49
CA VAL A 93 -2.88 -6.57 11.13
C VAL A 93 -2.06 -5.29 11.18
N LEU A 94 -1.05 -5.19 10.31
CA LEU A 94 -0.35 -3.96 9.99
C LEU A 94 -0.69 -3.54 8.56
N LEU A 95 -0.93 -2.25 8.34
CA LEU A 95 -1.07 -1.64 7.03
C LEU A 95 0.07 -0.63 6.81
N MET A 96 0.86 -0.83 5.77
CA MET A 96 1.87 0.11 5.28
C MET A 96 1.47 0.55 3.88
N SER A 97 0.90 1.74 3.74
CA SER A 97 0.43 2.22 2.46
C SER A 97 1.10 3.55 2.10
N HIS A 98 1.89 3.53 1.03
CA HIS A 98 2.73 4.65 0.59
C HIS A 98 3.71 5.10 1.68
N ILE A 99 4.48 4.15 2.19
CA ILE A 99 5.47 4.36 3.25
C ILE A 99 6.84 3.83 2.84
N ILE A 100 6.91 2.60 2.35
CA ILE A 100 8.21 1.93 2.16
C ILE A 100 9.08 2.60 1.10
N GLU A 101 8.48 3.27 0.12
CA GLU A 101 9.15 4.02 -0.94
C GLU A 101 9.95 5.24 -0.46
N HIS A 102 9.69 5.71 0.77
CA HIS A 102 10.38 6.85 1.39
C HIS A 102 11.66 6.47 2.15
N PHE A 103 12.07 5.20 2.08
CA PHE A 103 13.24 4.72 2.82
C PHE A 103 14.35 4.22 1.89
N MET A 104 15.60 4.42 2.31
CA MET A 104 16.73 3.64 1.81
C MET A 104 16.67 2.20 2.38
N PRO A 105 17.27 1.20 1.70
CA PRO A 105 17.14 -0.22 2.09
C PRO A 105 17.48 -0.51 3.55
N GLU A 106 18.57 0.07 4.07
CA GLU A 106 19.03 -0.13 5.44
C GLU A 106 18.00 0.36 6.45
N ARG A 107 17.45 1.55 6.18
CA ARG A 107 16.43 2.18 7.03
C ARG A 107 15.10 1.48 6.92
N LEU A 108 14.75 0.98 5.73
CA LEU A 108 13.53 0.20 5.55
C LEU A 108 13.57 -1.10 6.36
N LEU A 109 14.74 -1.78 6.38
CA LEU A 109 14.93 -3.00 7.17
C LEU A 109 14.64 -2.74 8.66
N GLU A 110 15.28 -1.73 9.23
CA GLU A 110 15.08 -1.34 10.64
C GLU A 110 13.63 -0.96 10.93
N PHE A 111 13.03 -0.16 10.03
CA PHE A 111 11.66 0.31 10.13
C PHE A 111 10.66 -0.85 10.09
N MET A 112 10.73 -1.70 9.09
CA MET A 112 9.83 -2.84 8.96
C MET A 112 9.97 -3.82 10.13
N ASP A 113 11.19 -4.17 10.53
CA ASP A 113 11.42 -5.06 11.67
C ASP A 113 10.85 -4.49 12.96
N SER A 114 10.96 -3.19 13.21
CA SER A 114 10.42 -2.56 14.43
C SER A 114 8.89 -2.66 14.53
N TYR A 115 8.18 -2.54 13.39
CA TYR A 115 6.73 -2.74 13.37
C TYR A 115 6.35 -4.22 13.32
N LEU A 116 7.13 -5.05 12.62
CA LEU A 116 6.89 -6.50 12.61
C LEU A 116 7.07 -7.13 13.99
N ASP A 117 7.93 -6.56 14.85
CA ASP A 117 8.04 -7.00 16.26
C ASP A 117 6.72 -6.81 17.02
N ARG A 118 5.89 -5.84 16.62
CA ARG A 118 4.54 -5.58 17.16
C ARG A 118 3.43 -6.39 16.48
N LEU A 119 3.73 -7.08 15.37
CA LEU A 119 2.78 -7.98 14.70
C LEU A 119 2.79 -9.33 15.38
N LYS A 120 1.62 -9.82 15.77
CA LYS A 120 1.47 -11.16 16.35
C LYS A 120 1.92 -12.24 15.36
N LEU A 121 2.44 -13.35 15.85
CA LEU A 121 2.70 -14.52 15.01
C LEU A 121 1.39 -15.01 14.38
N GLY A 122 1.38 -15.25 13.08
CA GLY A 122 0.17 -15.56 12.31
C GLY A 122 -0.65 -14.33 11.91
N GLY A 123 -0.30 -13.14 12.40
CA GLY A 123 -0.88 -11.86 11.97
C GLY A 123 -0.50 -11.49 10.54
N HIS A 124 -1.15 -10.46 9.99
CA HIS A 124 -1.01 -10.10 8.58
C HIS A 124 -0.41 -8.71 8.41
N LEU A 125 0.42 -8.56 7.36
CA LEU A 125 0.93 -7.28 6.89
C LEU A 125 0.37 -7.01 5.49
N ILE A 126 -0.20 -5.82 5.30
CA ILE A 126 -0.60 -5.32 3.98
C ILE A 126 0.37 -4.21 3.59
N ILE A 127 1.02 -4.36 2.45
CA ILE A 127 1.88 -3.33 1.86
C ILE A 127 1.24 -2.84 0.57
N ALA A 128 1.06 -1.53 0.42
CA ALA A 128 0.66 -0.88 -0.82
C ALA A 128 1.71 0.18 -1.17
N THR A 129 2.31 0.12 -2.36
CA THR A 129 3.39 1.02 -2.76
C THR A 129 3.45 1.18 -4.29
N PRO A 130 3.94 2.32 -4.81
CA PRO A 130 4.15 2.48 -6.22
C PRO A 130 5.32 1.61 -6.75
N LEU A 131 5.19 1.22 -8.02
CA LEU A 131 6.31 0.69 -8.80
C LEU A 131 7.05 1.82 -9.51
N ASN A 132 8.22 1.49 -10.06
CA ASN A 132 8.95 2.40 -10.92
C ASN A 132 8.07 2.83 -12.10
N SER A 133 7.84 4.12 -12.21
CA SER A 133 7.07 4.76 -13.28
C SER A 133 7.70 6.11 -13.60
N PRO A 134 7.39 6.72 -14.77
CA PRO A 134 7.86 8.07 -15.07
C PRO A 134 7.47 9.13 -14.04
N TYR A 135 6.49 8.85 -13.19
CA TYR A 135 5.99 9.73 -12.14
C TYR A 135 6.45 9.37 -10.73
N PHE A 136 7.25 8.30 -10.58
CA PHE A 136 7.68 7.85 -9.25
C PHE A 136 8.40 8.97 -8.49
N TYR A 137 9.29 9.69 -9.18
CA TYR A 137 10.06 10.80 -8.62
C TYR A 137 9.37 12.17 -8.76
N ASP A 138 8.10 12.22 -9.19
CA ASP A 138 7.28 13.45 -9.11
C ASP A 138 6.94 13.79 -7.66
N ASP A 139 6.90 12.78 -6.78
CA ASP A 139 6.88 12.98 -5.34
C ASP A 139 8.33 13.16 -4.86
N PHE A 140 8.57 14.33 -4.23
CA PHE A 140 9.92 14.73 -3.83
C PHE A 140 10.55 13.79 -2.78
N ASP A 141 9.71 13.15 -1.97
CA ASP A 141 10.12 12.28 -0.87
C ASP A 141 10.35 10.83 -1.30
N HIS A 142 10.02 10.47 -2.55
CA HIS A 142 10.23 9.11 -3.03
C HIS A 142 11.73 8.83 -3.26
N ILE A 143 12.23 7.82 -2.57
CA ILE A 143 13.64 7.41 -2.63
C ILE A 143 13.86 6.22 -3.54
N LYS A 144 13.06 5.14 -3.36
CA LYS A 144 13.24 3.88 -4.09
C LYS A 144 11.93 3.13 -4.28
N PRO A 145 11.61 2.70 -5.52
CA PRO A 145 10.50 1.77 -5.76
C PRO A 145 10.90 0.37 -5.28
N TYR A 146 10.11 -0.21 -4.39
CA TYR A 146 10.30 -1.57 -3.91
C TYR A 146 9.40 -2.54 -4.67
N HIS A 147 9.97 -3.67 -5.09
CA HIS A 147 9.24 -4.74 -5.78
C HIS A 147 8.89 -5.85 -4.78
N PRO A 148 7.74 -6.56 -4.93
CA PRO A 148 7.37 -7.67 -4.04
C PRO A 148 8.48 -8.72 -3.88
N VAL A 149 9.19 -9.05 -4.95
CA VAL A 149 10.32 -9.99 -4.91
C VAL A 149 11.44 -9.49 -4.00
N GLY A 150 11.72 -8.18 -3.99
CA GLY A 150 12.74 -7.60 -3.12
C GLY A 150 12.35 -7.67 -1.63
N ILE A 151 11.05 -7.52 -1.32
CA ILE A 151 10.54 -7.73 0.04
C ILE A 151 10.67 -9.20 0.44
N ASP A 152 10.30 -10.12 -0.45
CA ASP A 152 10.40 -11.56 -0.21
C ASP A 152 11.84 -12.03 -0.01
N MET A 153 12.81 -11.49 -0.78
CA MET A 153 14.24 -11.80 -0.61
C MET A 153 14.76 -11.47 0.79
N VAL A 154 14.28 -10.40 1.42
CA VAL A 154 14.78 -9.93 2.72
C VAL A 154 13.96 -10.52 3.88
N PHE A 155 12.63 -10.55 3.73
CA PHE A 155 11.71 -10.93 4.79
C PHE A 155 11.04 -12.29 4.59
N GLY A 156 11.20 -12.93 3.43
CA GLY A 156 10.54 -14.21 3.09
C GLY A 156 11.22 -15.46 3.69
N GLY A 157 12.30 -15.29 4.45
CA GLY A 157 13.02 -16.41 5.05
C GLY A 157 13.77 -17.28 4.03
N SER A 158 13.99 -16.78 2.80
CA SER A 158 14.75 -17.52 1.79
C SER A 158 16.23 -17.59 2.14
N GLU A 159 16.90 -18.67 1.75
CA GLU A 159 18.36 -18.84 1.88
C GLU A 159 19.15 -18.04 0.83
N LEU A 160 18.47 -17.21 0.04
CA LEU A 160 19.15 -16.35 -0.94
C LEU A 160 20.12 -15.42 -0.22
N GLN A 161 21.35 -15.39 -0.68
CA GLN A 161 22.34 -14.48 -0.17
C GLN A 161 21.94 -13.05 -0.51
N VAL A 162 21.57 -12.29 0.52
CA VAL A 162 21.28 -10.85 0.46
C VAL A 162 22.16 -10.13 1.46
N GLN A 163 22.38 -8.86 1.23
CA GLN A 163 23.15 -8.01 2.13
C GLN A 163 22.37 -7.68 3.43
N TYR A 164 21.04 -7.83 3.40
CA TYR A 164 20.13 -7.43 4.47
C TYR A 164 19.43 -8.64 5.06
N TYR A 165 19.44 -8.75 6.40
CA TYR A 165 18.86 -9.86 7.14
C TYR A 165 17.81 -9.34 8.11
N ALA A 166 16.54 -9.63 7.84
CA ALA A 166 15.45 -9.28 8.74
C ALA A 166 15.41 -10.21 9.97
N ARG A 167 14.96 -9.67 11.10
CA ARG A 167 14.68 -10.47 12.30
C ARG A 167 13.36 -11.24 12.17
N ASN A 168 12.40 -10.63 11.49
CA ASN A 168 11.07 -11.18 11.28
C ASN A 168 10.96 -11.86 9.91
N CYS A 169 10.06 -12.84 9.81
CA CYS A 169 9.75 -13.52 8.56
C CYS A 169 8.28 -13.34 8.20
N ILE A 170 8.01 -13.01 6.94
CA ILE A 170 6.66 -12.89 6.39
C ILE A 170 6.54 -13.69 5.09
N GLN A 171 5.39 -14.28 4.87
CA GLN A 171 5.08 -15.07 3.69
C GLN A 171 3.98 -14.41 2.87
N LEU A 172 4.22 -14.19 1.58
CA LEU A 172 3.25 -13.64 0.64
C LEU A 172 2.05 -14.60 0.49
N GLN A 173 0.83 -14.09 0.74
CA GLN A 173 -0.42 -14.85 0.62
C GLN A 173 -1.21 -14.46 -0.62
N ASP A 174 -1.27 -13.17 -0.94
CA ASP A 174 -1.93 -12.64 -2.15
C ASP A 174 -1.22 -11.39 -2.64
N LEU A 175 -1.33 -11.14 -3.95
CA LEU A 175 -0.67 -10.02 -4.62
C LEU A 175 -1.59 -9.45 -5.70
N TRP A 176 -1.77 -8.14 -5.67
CA TRP A 176 -2.51 -7.41 -6.69
C TRP A 176 -1.65 -6.28 -7.25
N PHE A 177 -1.66 -6.13 -8.59
CA PHE A 177 -0.96 -5.05 -9.27
C PHE A 177 -1.94 -3.96 -9.69
N ARG A 178 -1.69 -2.74 -9.21
CA ARG A 178 -2.44 -1.56 -9.60
C ARG A 178 -2.12 -1.18 -11.04
N ARG A 179 -3.16 -0.96 -11.84
CA ARG A 179 -3.05 -0.53 -13.23
C ARG A 179 -3.65 0.84 -13.43
N GLU A 180 -3.05 1.61 -14.32
CA GLU A 180 -3.54 2.93 -14.70
C GLU A 180 -3.54 3.11 -16.22
N PRO A 181 -4.33 4.08 -16.75
CA PRO A 181 -4.29 4.42 -18.17
C PRO A 181 -2.90 4.84 -18.62
N LEU A 182 -2.57 4.54 -19.86
CA LEU A 182 -1.44 5.20 -20.51
C LEU A 182 -1.69 6.71 -20.51
N LYS A 183 -0.65 7.49 -20.30
CA LYS A 183 -0.71 8.96 -20.29
C LYS A 183 0.46 9.52 -21.11
N LEU A 184 0.21 10.61 -21.82
CA LEU A 184 1.30 11.45 -22.31
C LEU A 184 2.00 12.09 -21.10
N THR A 185 3.31 11.89 -21.03
CA THR A 185 4.18 12.41 -19.97
C THR A 185 5.23 13.33 -20.56
N PHE A 186 5.81 14.19 -19.73
CA PHE A 186 6.90 15.10 -20.14
C PHE A 186 6.57 15.95 -21.36
N PHE A 187 5.30 16.29 -21.56
CA PHE A 187 4.85 17.17 -22.60
C PHE A 187 4.56 18.56 -22.02
N ALA A 188 5.30 19.57 -22.45
CA ALA A 188 5.21 20.92 -21.90
C ALA A 188 3.79 21.48 -21.79
N GLY A 189 2.92 21.13 -22.74
CA GLY A 189 1.51 21.53 -22.72
C GLY A 189 0.67 20.96 -21.58
N LEU A 190 1.18 19.98 -20.80
CA LEU A 190 0.51 19.50 -19.59
C LEU A 190 0.78 20.42 -18.39
N TYR A 191 1.94 21.08 -18.38
CA TYR A 191 2.41 21.93 -17.28
C TYR A 191 2.10 23.42 -17.54
N VAL A 192 2.10 23.83 -18.82
CA VAL A 192 1.85 25.22 -19.22
C VAL A 192 0.42 25.37 -19.74
N LYS A 193 -0.40 26.17 -19.04
CA LYS A 193 -1.83 26.35 -19.36
C LYS A 193 -2.14 26.70 -20.81
N LYS A 194 -1.24 27.45 -21.48
CA LYS A 194 -1.45 28.01 -22.85
C LYS A 194 -1.62 26.94 -23.95
N HIS A 195 -1.09 25.71 -23.75
CA HIS A 195 -1.09 24.65 -24.78
C HIS A 195 -1.64 23.31 -24.28
N SER A 196 -2.54 23.34 -23.30
CA SER A 196 -2.95 22.13 -22.58
C SER A 196 -4.13 21.36 -23.20
N ARG A 197 -4.81 21.87 -24.23
CA ARG A 197 -6.08 21.26 -24.73
C ARG A 197 -5.84 19.91 -25.39
N LEU A 198 -4.92 19.84 -26.37
CA LEU A 198 -4.66 18.61 -27.12
C LEU A 198 -4.10 17.47 -26.25
N PRO A 199 -3.06 17.68 -25.41
CA PRO A 199 -2.56 16.63 -24.52
C PRO A 199 -3.61 16.13 -23.52
N LYS A 200 -4.46 17.02 -23.00
CA LYS A 200 -5.56 16.64 -22.11
C LYS A 200 -6.61 15.80 -22.81
N LEU A 201 -6.95 16.15 -24.06
CA LEU A 201 -7.88 15.36 -24.87
C LEU A 201 -7.32 13.96 -25.16
N ILE A 202 -6.04 13.86 -25.54
CA ILE A 202 -5.39 12.56 -25.75
C ILE A 202 -5.40 11.73 -24.47
N ASN A 203 -5.05 12.31 -23.32
CA ASN A 203 -5.09 11.60 -22.03
C ASN A 203 -6.50 11.16 -21.63
N LEU A 204 -7.53 11.96 -21.98
CA LEU A 204 -8.93 11.56 -21.78
C LEU A 204 -9.30 10.36 -22.67
N LEU A 205 -8.89 10.35 -23.94
CA LEU A 205 -9.12 9.22 -24.85
C LEU A 205 -8.40 7.96 -24.38
N LEU A 206 -7.15 8.08 -23.89
CA LEU A 206 -6.39 6.96 -23.31
C LEU A 206 -7.07 6.43 -22.05
N ALA A 207 -7.62 7.29 -21.21
CA ALA A 207 -8.38 6.88 -20.02
C ALA A 207 -9.69 6.16 -20.40
N LEU A 208 -10.35 6.61 -21.47
CA LEU A 208 -11.53 5.92 -22.00
C LEU A 208 -11.19 4.54 -22.55
N LEU A 209 -10.12 4.41 -23.33
CA LEU A 209 -9.62 3.14 -23.84
C LEU A 209 -9.25 2.17 -22.71
N PHE A 210 -8.60 2.68 -21.66
CA PHE A 210 -8.31 1.91 -20.46
C PHE A 210 -9.59 1.31 -19.83
N ARG A 211 -10.64 2.13 -19.68
CA ARG A 211 -11.93 1.68 -19.14
C ARG A 211 -12.64 0.67 -20.04
N LEU A 212 -12.71 0.95 -21.35
CA LEU A 212 -13.34 0.07 -22.33
C LEU A 212 -12.62 -1.27 -22.47
N SER A 213 -11.30 -1.28 -22.30
CA SER A 213 -10.49 -2.52 -22.30
C SER A 213 -10.47 -3.23 -20.95
N PHE A 214 -11.25 -2.79 -19.95
CA PHE A 214 -11.19 -3.30 -18.58
C PHE A 214 -9.77 -3.29 -17.98
N GLY A 215 -9.03 -2.22 -18.23
CA GLY A 215 -7.66 -2.04 -17.74
C GLY A 215 -6.57 -2.80 -18.53
N VAL A 216 -6.93 -3.53 -19.61
CA VAL A 216 -5.93 -4.25 -20.43
C VAL A 216 -5.01 -3.28 -21.17
N ILE A 217 -5.58 -2.18 -21.73
CA ILE A 217 -4.80 -1.11 -22.35
C ILE A 217 -4.37 -0.12 -21.27
N GLY A 218 -3.29 -0.42 -20.57
CA GLY A 218 -2.77 0.38 -19.49
C GLY A 218 -1.40 -0.11 -19.03
N LYS A 219 -0.83 0.55 -18.05
CA LYS A 219 0.44 0.18 -17.42
C LYS A 219 0.26 -0.16 -15.94
N THR A 220 1.12 -0.99 -15.43
CA THR A 220 1.22 -1.29 -14.00
C THR A 220 2.04 -0.18 -13.33
N ASN A 221 1.52 0.40 -12.23
CA ASN A 221 2.16 1.52 -11.55
C ASN A 221 2.29 1.35 -10.03
N GLY A 222 1.81 0.25 -9.47
CA GLY A 222 1.91 -0.06 -8.05
C GLY A 222 1.50 -1.50 -7.77
N TRP A 223 1.61 -1.90 -6.52
CA TRP A 223 1.16 -3.21 -6.07
C TRP A 223 0.66 -3.17 -4.63
N ILE A 224 -0.17 -4.14 -4.28
CA ILE A 224 -0.60 -4.41 -2.91
C ILE A 224 -0.32 -5.88 -2.63
N GLY A 225 0.45 -6.16 -1.60
CA GLY A 225 0.74 -7.51 -1.11
C GLY A 225 0.08 -7.74 0.24
N LEU A 226 -0.53 -8.91 0.40
CA LEU A 226 -0.98 -9.45 1.67
C LEU A 226 0.01 -10.51 2.12
N TYR A 227 0.63 -10.30 3.27
CA TYR A 227 1.62 -11.19 3.86
C TYR A 227 1.13 -11.72 5.20
N LYS A 228 1.61 -12.89 5.60
CA LYS A 228 1.38 -13.48 6.92
C LYS A 228 2.70 -13.58 7.66
N LYS A 229 2.77 -13.14 8.92
CA LYS A 229 3.94 -13.32 9.77
C LYS A 229 4.06 -14.80 10.15
N VAL A 230 5.21 -15.37 9.90
CA VAL A 230 5.54 -16.78 10.23
C VAL A 230 6.73 -16.84 11.17
N ALA A 231 6.92 -17.98 11.80
CA ALA A 231 8.15 -18.23 12.57
C ALA A 231 9.35 -18.27 11.62
N LYS A 232 10.47 -17.71 12.06
CA LYS A 232 11.74 -17.75 11.33
C LYS A 232 12.43 -19.08 11.60
#